data_d43189e372d5e76a7cfdc849366759cc
#
_entry.id   d43189e372d5e76a7cfdc849366759cc
#
_cell.length_a   1.000
_cell.length_b   1.000
_cell.length_c   1.000
_cell.angle_alpha   90.00
_cell.angle_beta   90.00
_cell.angle_gamma   90.00
#
_symmetry.space_group_name_H-M   'P 1'
#
loop_
_entity.id
_entity.type
_entity.pdbx_description
1 polymer ?
#
loop_
_entity_poly.entity_id
_entity_poly.type
_entity_poly.pdbx_seq_one_letter_code
_entity_poly.pdbx_strand_id
1 'polypeptide(L)'
;ITFICLELSNVRFKKLQNYLTPYKFTTAYNLSSVDISSFQSEEQVRKFYISRETTLNKNSLSTVLSWRKQDIEFIKSSGRNICGIEAIKRSQGFDSFDLCLIDGSEFTGKAELDYLLGTKYILLDDTESLKCKEAFEILNTRNDYELIEYQPNCRNGFAAFKKK
;
A
#
# COMPACT_ATOMS: atom_id res chain seq x y z
N ILE A 1 -14.88 -15.34 7.90
CA ILE A 1 -14.17 -14.06 7.60
C ILE A 1 -12.79 -14.18 8.24
N THR A 2 -11.76 -13.94 7.46
CA THR A 2 -10.39 -13.81 7.95
C THR A 2 -9.92 -12.38 7.69
N PHE A 3 -9.36 -11.72 8.70
CA PHE A 3 -8.78 -10.40 8.58
C PHE A 3 -7.26 -10.50 8.70
N ILE A 4 -6.53 -9.96 7.73
CA ILE A 4 -5.08 -10.06 7.63
C ILE A 4 -4.46 -8.66 7.69
N CYS A 5 -3.48 -8.47 8.56
CA CYS A 5 -2.70 -7.26 8.68
C CYS A 5 -1.23 -7.51 8.36
N LEU A 6 -0.60 -6.56 7.68
CA LEU A 6 0.84 -6.51 7.45
C LEU A 6 1.44 -5.33 8.23
N GLU A 7 2.47 -5.55 9.01
CA GLU A 7 3.23 -4.51 9.72
C GLU A 7 4.69 -4.93 9.82
N LEU A 8 5.57 -4.16 9.21
CA LEU A 8 7.00 -4.47 9.17
C LEU A 8 7.73 -4.10 10.47
N SER A 9 7.34 -3.01 11.13
CA SER A 9 7.98 -2.57 12.36
C SER A 9 7.73 -3.55 13.50
N ASN A 10 8.78 -4.14 14.05
CA ASN A 10 8.68 -5.07 15.19
C ASN A 10 7.93 -4.45 16.38
N VAL A 11 8.14 -3.17 16.64
CA VAL A 11 7.49 -2.45 17.76
C VAL A 11 5.99 -2.29 17.50
N ARG A 12 5.63 -1.84 16.30
CA ARG A 12 4.21 -1.68 15.91
C ARG A 12 3.53 -3.03 15.78
N PHE A 13 4.21 -4.03 15.21
CA PHE A 13 3.70 -5.39 15.08
C PHE A 13 3.32 -6.00 16.44
N LYS A 14 4.19 -5.88 17.45
CA LYS A 14 3.86 -6.34 18.81
C LYS A 14 2.63 -5.64 19.38
N LYS A 15 2.51 -4.32 19.16
CA LYS A 15 1.31 -3.58 19.58
C LYS A 15 0.07 -4.08 18.83
N LEU A 16 0.18 -4.25 17.51
CA LEU A 16 -0.90 -4.77 16.67
C LEU A 16 -1.35 -6.16 17.13
N GLN A 17 -0.42 -7.08 17.40
CA GLN A 17 -0.74 -8.40 17.92
C GLN A 17 -1.53 -8.33 19.23
N ASN A 18 -1.13 -7.45 20.17
CA ASN A 18 -1.84 -7.25 21.41
C ASN A 18 -3.27 -6.73 21.19
N TYR A 19 -3.46 -5.78 20.26
CA TYR A 19 -4.78 -5.28 19.89
C TYR A 19 -5.67 -6.36 19.27
N LEU A 20 -5.08 -7.23 18.44
CA LEU A 20 -5.80 -8.26 17.71
C LEU A 20 -6.12 -9.52 18.56
N THR A 21 -5.47 -9.69 19.71
CA THR A 21 -5.64 -10.87 20.59
C THR A 21 -7.11 -11.25 20.87
N PRO A 22 -8.04 -10.32 21.11
CA PRO A 22 -9.46 -10.66 21.34
C PRO A 22 -10.19 -11.16 20.09
N TYR A 23 -9.64 -10.94 18.90
CA TYR A 23 -10.32 -11.18 17.63
C TYR A 23 -9.76 -12.42 16.94
N LYS A 24 -10.36 -13.59 17.21
CA LYS A 24 -9.89 -14.91 16.69
C LYS A 24 -9.88 -15.04 15.16
N PHE A 25 -10.56 -14.14 14.46
CA PHE A 25 -10.60 -14.10 12.99
C PHE A 25 -9.49 -13.27 12.36
N THR A 26 -8.56 -12.75 13.16
CA THR A 26 -7.47 -11.87 12.70
C THR A 26 -6.12 -12.58 12.73
N THR A 27 -5.27 -12.27 11.74
CA THR A 27 -3.88 -12.70 11.68
C THR A 27 -3.01 -11.51 11.29
N ALA A 28 -1.96 -11.25 12.08
CA ALA A 28 -0.97 -10.24 11.75
C ALA A 28 0.33 -10.91 11.31
N TYR A 29 0.93 -10.40 10.24
CA TYR A 29 2.22 -10.81 9.72
C TYR A 29 3.24 -9.69 9.88
N ASN A 30 4.43 -10.01 10.39
CA ASN A 30 5.52 -9.04 10.49
C ASN A 30 6.32 -9.03 9.18
N LEU A 31 5.73 -8.49 8.14
CA LEU A 31 6.25 -8.47 6.78
C LEU A 31 6.00 -7.10 6.14
N SER A 32 6.84 -6.75 5.14
CA SER A 32 6.52 -5.69 4.19
C SER A 32 5.41 -6.17 3.25
N SER A 33 4.57 -5.26 2.77
CA SER A 33 3.56 -5.57 1.73
C SER A 33 4.21 -6.06 0.45
N VAL A 34 5.29 -5.39 0.02
CA VAL A 34 6.09 -5.72 -1.16
C VAL A 34 7.58 -5.73 -0.80
N ASP A 35 8.42 -6.30 -1.65
CA ASP A 35 9.87 -6.27 -1.51
C ASP A 35 10.48 -4.94 -2.02
N ILE A 36 11.78 -4.73 -1.76
CA ILE A 36 12.50 -3.50 -2.14
C ILE A 36 12.53 -3.29 -3.66
N SER A 37 12.55 -4.35 -4.46
CA SER A 37 12.62 -4.22 -5.92
C SER A 37 11.36 -3.61 -6.52
N SER A 38 10.25 -3.66 -5.78
CA SER A 38 8.94 -3.12 -6.14
C SER A 38 8.77 -1.63 -5.79
N PHE A 39 9.71 -1.03 -5.07
CA PHE A 39 9.67 0.40 -4.76
C PHE A 39 9.89 1.23 -6.02
N GLN A 40 9.13 2.31 -6.16
CA GLN A 40 9.38 3.30 -7.21
C GLN A 40 10.84 3.76 -7.16
N SER A 41 11.51 3.84 -8.32
CA SER A 41 12.89 4.34 -8.41
C SER A 41 12.96 5.83 -8.05
N GLU A 42 14.17 6.32 -7.72
CA GLU A 42 14.34 7.77 -7.49
C GLU A 42 13.92 8.60 -8.70
N GLU A 43 14.18 8.11 -9.90
CA GLU A 43 13.79 8.79 -11.14
C GLU A 43 12.27 8.88 -11.28
N GLN A 44 11.55 7.79 -10.99
CA GLN A 44 10.07 7.78 -10.99
C GLN A 44 9.51 8.76 -9.96
N VAL A 45 10.06 8.78 -8.74
CA VAL A 45 9.66 9.73 -7.68
C VAL A 45 9.91 11.16 -8.11
N ARG A 46 11.09 11.48 -8.68
CA ARG A 46 11.42 12.82 -9.20
C ARG A 46 10.47 13.24 -10.31
N LYS A 47 10.23 12.35 -11.28
CA LYS A 47 9.32 12.60 -12.39
C LYS A 47 7.90 12.89 -11.88
N PHE A 48 7.39 12.07 -10.97
CA PHE A 48 6.08 12.27 -10.35
C PHE A 48 6.00 13.63 -9.63
N TYR A 49 6.97 13.91 -8.74
CA TYR A 49 7.02 15.14 -7.95
C TYR A 49 7.03 16.41 -8.82
N ILE A 50 7.75 16.41 -9.95
CA ILE A 50 7.85 17.57 -10.85
C ILE A 50 6.60 17.71 -11.73
N SER A 51 6.02 16.59 -12.18
CA SER A 51 4.94 16.58 -13.17
C SER A 51 3.53 16.71 -12.56
N ARG A 52 3.41 16.60 -11.23
CA ARG A 52 2.13 16.56 -10.54
C ARG A 52 2.14 17.44 -9.30
N GLU A 53 1.07 18.21 -9.13
CA GLU A 53 0.82 18.94 -7.89
C GLU A 53 -0.01 18.05 -6.96
N THR A 54 0.57 17.68 -5.81
CA THR A 54 -0.04 16.79 -4.83
C THR A 54 0.28 17.28 -3.42
N THR A 55 -0.27 16.63 -2.41
CA THR A 55 0.06 16.93 -1.00
C THR A 55 1.53 16.68 -0.67
N LEU A 56 2.23 15.85 -1.47
CA LEU A 56 3.65 15.58 -1.34
C LEU A 56 4.51 16.84 -1.55
N ASN A 57 4.07 17.75 -2.43
CA ASN A 57 4.78 19.00 -2.76
C ASN A 57 4.84 20.01 -1.61
N LYS A 58 4.15 19.75 -0.49
CA LYS A 58 4.33 20.49 0.77
C LYS A 58 5.72 20.25 1.40
N ASN A 59 6.41 19.19 0.96
CA ASN A 59 7.76 18.83 1.41
C ASN A 59 8.75 19.02 0.27
N SER A 60 10.02 19.26 0.57
CA SER A 60 11.04 19.35 -0.48
C SER A 60 11.28 17.98 -1.13
N LEU A 61 11.67 17.98 -2.41
CA LEU A 61 12.02 16.73 -3.11
C LEU A 61 13.14 15.96 -2.39
N SER A 62 14.12 16.65 -1.82
CA SER A 62 15.20 16.01 -1.04
C SER A 62 14.65 15.29 0.20
N THR A 63 13.68 15.90 0.87
CA THR A 63 12.98 15.27 2.01
C THR A 63 12.26 14.01 1.58
N VAL A 64 11.50 14.07 0.48
CA VAL A 64 10.75 12.92 -0.06
C VAL A 64 11.71 11.77 -0.43
N LEU A 65 12.82 12.07 -1.09
CA LEU A 65 13.82 11.06 -1.43
C LEU A 65 14.51 10.47 -0.19
N SER A 66 14.68 11.28 0.87
CA SER A 66 15.22 10.77 2.12
C SER A 66 14.27 9.77 2.79
N TRP A 67 12.95 10.01 2.74
CA TRP A 67 11.95 9.04 3.25
C TRP A 67 12.02 7.72 2.49
N ARG A 68 12.09 7.78 1.15
CA ARG A 68 12.24 6.58 0.33
C ARG A 68 13.48 5.77 0.75
N LYS A 69 14.62 6.44 0.93
CA LYS A 69 15.85 5.79 1.39
C LYS A 69 15.67 5.16 2.78
N GLN A 70 15.03 5.86 3.70
CA GLN A 70 14.74 5.36 5.05
C GLN A 70 13.87 4.10 5.02
N ASP A 71 12.81 4.08 4.22
CA ASP A 71 11.92 2.92 4.08
C ASP A 71 12.67 1.70 3.54
N ILE A 72 13.50 1.90 2.51
CA ILE A 72 14.34 0.84 1.93
C ILE A 72 15.33 0.29 2.97
N GLU A 73 16.06 1.17 3.66
CA GLU A 73 17.01 0.75 4.70
C GLU A 73 16.31 0.06 5.88
N PHE A 74 15.07 0.48 6.18
CA PHE A 74 14.26 -0.18 7.21
C PHE A 74 13.91 -1.63 6.82
N ILE A 75 13.51 -1.89 5.57
CA ILE A 75 13.26 -3.25 5.08
C ILE A 75 14.55 -4.07 5.10
N LYS A 76 15.67 -3.52 4.61
CA LYS A 76 16.98 -4.21 4.62
C LYS A 76 17.38 -4.62 6.04
N SER A 77 17.31 -3.69 6.98
CA SER A 77 17.70 -3.93 8.38
C SER A 77 16.79 -4.92 9.09
N SER A 78 15.53 -5.06 8.64
CA SER A 78 14.59 -6.03 9.20
C SER A 78 14.92 -7.48 8.83
N GLY A 79 15.72 -7.72 7.77
CA GLY A 79 15.96 -9.04 7.19
C GLY A 79 14.75 -9.67 6.50
N ARG A 80 13.67 -8.89 6.25
CA ARG A 80 12.38 -9.35 5.72
C ARG A 80 12.06 -8.76 4.35
N ASN A 81 13.05 -8.78 3.45
CA ASN A 81 12.88 -8.30 2.08
C ASN A 81 12.16 -9.33 1.21
N ILE A 82 10.88 -9.52 1.45
CA ILE A 82 9.99 -10.40 0.68
C ILE A 82 8.68 -9.69 0.38
N CYS A 83 8.01 -10.06 -0.70
CA CYS A 83 6.65 -9.62 -0.97
C CYS A 83 5.66 -10.35 -0.04
N GLY A 84 5.18 -9.66 1.00
CA GLY A 84 4.27 -10.20 2.00
C GLY A 84 2.90 -10.55 1.39
N ILE A 85 2.40 -9.76 0.44
CA ILE A 85 1.13 -10.04 -0.24
C ILE A 85 1.18 -11.40 -0.94
N GLU A 86 2.24 -11.66 -1.73
CA GLU A 86 2.40 -12.97 -2.39
C GLU A 86 2.61 -14.11 -1.40
N ALA A 87 3.43 -13.89 -0.38
CA ALA A 87 3.68 -14.89 0.66
C ALA A 87 2.39 -15.33 1.34
N ILE A 88 1.49 -14.36 1.63
CA ILE A 88 0.18 -14.64 2.23
C ILE A 88 -0.71 -15.40 1.25
N LYS A 89 -0.84 -14.95 0.00
CA LYS A 89 -1.64 -15.65 -1.01
C LYS A 89 -1.22 -17.12 -1.13
N ARG A 90 0.09 -17.37 -1.25
CA ARG A 90 0.62 -18.75 -1.31
C ARG A 90 0.32 -19.55 -0.05
N SER A 91 0.54 -18.97 1.12
CA SER A 91 0.36 -19.68 2.39
C SER A 91 -1.09 -20.02 2.69
N GLN A 92 -2.02 -19.19 2.23
CA GLN A 92 -3.45 -19.35 2.44
C GLN A 92 -4.16 -20.07 1.27
N GLY A 93 -3.47 -20.30 0.15
CA GLY A 93 -4.01 -21.02 -1.00
C GLY A 93 -5.12 -20.30 -1.77
N PHE A 94 -5.07 -18.96 -1.85
CA PHE A 94 -6.01 -18.17 -2.63
C PHE A 94 -5.32 -17.18 -3.57
N ASP A 95 -5.97 -16.81 -4.66
CA ASP A 95 -5.43 -15.91 -5.68
C ASP A 95 -5.80 -14.43 -5.46
N SER A 96 -6.92 -14.18 -4.81
CA SER A 96 -7.42 -12.82 -4.58
C SER A 96 -8.10 -12.67 -3.22
N PHE A 97 -8.21 -11.44 -2.76
CA PHE A 97 -8.93 -11.07 -1.53
C PHE A 97 -10.38 -10.65 -1.86
N ASP A 98 -11.26 -10.69 -0.87
CA ASP A 98 -12.58 -10.07 -1.00
C ASP A 98 -12.49 -8.55 -0.86
N LEU A 99 -11.63 -8.06 0.05
CA LEU A 99 -11.39 -6.64 0.29
C LEU A 99 -9.93 -6.42 0.67
N CYS A 100 -9.34 -5.35 0.16
CA CYS A 100 -8.05 -4.86 0.61
C CYS A 100 -8.08 -3.34 0.84
N LEU A 101 -7.24 -2.88 1.76
CA LEU A 101 -6.88 -1.47 1.93
C LEU A 101 -5.40 -1.31 1.61
N ILE A 102 -5.09 -0.42 0.67
CA ILE A 102 -3.72 0.00 0.37
C ILE A 102 -3.43 1.25 1.19
N ASP A 103 -2.60 1.08 2.23
CA ASP A 103 -2.13 2.12 3.15
C ASP A 103 -0.68 1.87 3.58
N GLY A 104 0.14 1.41 2.65
CA GLY A 104 1.55 1.08 2.87
C GLY A 104 2.48 2.30 2.86
N SER A 105 3.71 2.10 2.35
CA SER A 105 4.68 3.17 2.15
C SER A 105 4.24 4.13 1.04
N GLU A 106 4.68 5.39 1.14
CA GLU A 106 4.50 6.41 0.10
C GLU A 106 4.97 5.96 -1.29
N PHE A 107 5.84 4.96 -1.36
CA PHE A 107 6.55 4.55 -2.58
C PHE A 107 6.13 3.19 -3.13
N THR A 108 5.08 2.57 -2.60
CA THR A 108 4.72 1.17 -2.93
C THR A 108 3.30 0.97 -3.43
N GLY A 109 2.41 1.95 -3.30
CA GLY A 109 0.97 1.78 -3.56
C GLY A 109 0.63 1.25 -4.95
N LYS A 110 1.36 1.69 -6.01
CA LYS A 110 1.19 1.12 -7.35
C LYS A 110 1.60 -0.37 -7.39
N ALA A 111 2.73 -0.72 -6.79
CA ALA A 111 3.19 -2.10 -6.76
C ALA A 111 2.26 -2.98 -5.91
N GLU A 112 1.76 -2.47 -4.80
CA GLU A 112 0.74 -3.16 -4.00
C GLU A 112 -0.52 -3.43 -4.83
N LEU A 113 -0.98 -2.44 -5.61
CA LEU A 113 -2.10 -2.63 -6.52
C LEU A 113 -1.84 -3.77 -7.52
N ASP A 114 -0.66 -3.82 -8.15
CA ASP A 114 -0.33 -4.85 -9.14
C ASP A 114 -0.48 -6.27 -8.55
N TYR A 115 -0.12 -6.47 -7.28
CA TYR A 115 -0.34 -7.75 -6.56
C TYR A 115 -1.78 -7.97 -6.09
N LEU A 116 -2.58 -6.90 -5.94
CA LEU A 116 -3.94 -6.96 -5.41
C LEU A 116 -5.03 -6.90 -6.49
N LEU A 117 -4.65 -6.73 -7.76
CA LEU A 117 -5.60 -6.82 -8.88
C LEU A 117 -6.36 -8.16 -8.84
N GLY A 118 -7.66 -8.11 -9.11
CA GLY A 118 -8.56 -9.25 -8.95
C GLY A 118 -9.34 -9.24 -7.63
N THR A 119 -8.90 -8.46 -6.64
CA THR A 119 -9.63 -8.25 -5.38
C THR A 119 -10.99 -7.61 -5.64
N LYS A 120 -12.04 -8.11 -4.95
CA LYS A 120 -13.41 -7.65 -5.18
C LYS A 120 -13.64 -6.19 -4.78
N TYR A 121 -13.10 -5.76 -3.64
CA TYR A 121 -13.14 -4.37 -3.19
C TYR A 121 -11.71 -3.89 -2.90
N ILE A 122 -11.32 -2.78 -3.51
CA ILE A 122 -10.02 -2.13 -3.28
C ILE A 122 -10.27 -0.73 -2.71
N LEU A 123 -9.72 -0.50 -1.52
CA LEU A 123 -9.73 0.78 -0.84
C LEU A 123 -8.33 1.40 -0.94
N LEU A 124 -8.27 2.68 -1.27
CA LEU A 124 -7.03 3.45 -1.40
C LEU A 124 -7.03 4.57 -0.37
N ASP A 125 -6.01 4.63 0.49
CA ASP A 125 -5.72 5.81 1.33
C ASP A 125 -4.68 6.69 0.64
N ASP A 126 -4.73 8.01 0.90
CA ASP A 126 -3.80 9.01 0.36
C ASP A 126 -3.77 9.06 -1.19
N THR A 127 -4.94 9.11 -1.84
CA THR A 127 -5.06 9.21 -3.31
C THR A 127 -4.58 10.54 -3.89
N GLU A 128 -4.38 11.57 -3.06
CA GLU A 128 -3.83 12.87 -3.45
C GLU A 128 -2.34 13.01 -3.10
N SER A 129 -1.64 11.86 -2.94
CA SER A 129 -0.21 11.76 -2.74
C SER A 129 0.38 10.68 -3.66
N LEU A 130 1.71 10.55 -3.70
CA LEU A 130 2.39 9.53 -4.52
C LEU A 130 1.93 8.11 -4.15
N LYS A 131 1.59 7.88 -2.88
CA LYS A 131 1.20 6.56 -2.35
C LYS A 131 0.17 5.86 -3.24
N CYS A 132 -0.98 6.51 -3.44
CA CYS A 132 -2.07 5.88 -4.18
C CYS A 132 -2.57 6.67 -5.40
N LYS A 133 -1.94 7.80 -5.79
CA LYS A 133 -2.37 8.58 -6.96
C LYS A 133 -2.34 7.76 -8.25
N GLU A 134 -1.23 7.07 -8.53
CA GLU A 134 -1.11 6.23 -9.72
C GLU A 134 -2.05 5.01 -9.64
N ALA A 135 -2.19 4.40 -8.47
CA ALA A 135 -3.13 3.30 -8.26
C ALA A 135 -4.59 3.73 -8.53
N PHE A 136 -4.97 4.91 -8.05
CA PHE A 136 -6.29 5.50 -8.32
C PHE A 136 -6.52 5.70 -9.82
N GLU A 137 -5.56 6.32 -10.53
CA GLU A 137 -5.66 6.57 -11.97
C GLU A 137 -5.78 5.28 -12.79
N ILE A 138 -4.99 4.26 -12.43
CA ILE A 138 -5.07 2.94 -13.06
C ILE A 138 -6.46 2.34 -12.87
N LEU A 139 -6.96 2.25 -11.63
CA LEU A 139 -8.28 1.67 -11.37
C LEU A 139 -9.41 2.46 -12.02
N ASN A 140 -9.32 3.78 -12.03
CA ASN A 140 -10.35 4.65 -12.61
C ASN A 140 -10.46 4.54 -14.15
N THR A 141 -9.40 4.07 -14.81
CA THR A 141 -9.39 3.85 -16.28
C THR A 141 -9.68 2.40 -16.66
N ARG A 142 -9.74 1.47 -15.72
CA ARG A 142 -9.99 0.05 -15.99
C ARG A 142 -11.47 -0.24 -16.19
N ASN A 143 -11.77 -1.08 -17.19
CA ASN A 143 -13.15 -1.49 -17.49
C ASN A 143 -13.71 -2.53 -16.51
N ASP A 144 -12.83 -3.27 -15.81
CA ASP A 144 -13.18 -4.34 -14.88
C ASP A 144 -13.36 -3.87 -13.43
N TYR A 145 -13.19 -2.54 -13.18
CA TYR A 145 -13.47 -1.90 -11.89
C TYR A 145 -14.48 -0.76 -12.03
N GLU A 146 -15.21 -0.50 -10.98
CA GLU A 146 -16.17 0.59 -10.81
C GLU A 146 -15.77 1.42 -9.59
N LEU A 147 -15.68 2.75 -9.76
CA LEU A 147 -15.49 3.68 -8.65
C LEU A 147 -16.79 3.79 -7.84
N ILE A 148 -16.73 3.40 -6.55
CA ILE A 148 -17.88 3.47 -5.63
C ILE A 148 -17.89 4.80 -4.90
N GLU A 149 -16.72 5.24 -4.43
CA GLU A 149 -16.56 6.42 -3.59
C GLU A 149 -15.23 7.10 -3.88
N TYR A 150 -15.22 8.43 -3.90
CA TYR A 150 -14.00 9.23 -3.99
C TYR A 150 -14.13 10.50 -3.16
N GLN A 151 -13.24 10.67 -2.19
CA GLN A 151 -13.20 11.78 -1.24
C GLN A 151 -11.83 12.47 -1.28
N PRO A 152 -11.53 13.33 -2.28
CA PRO A 152 -10.21 13.94 -2.45
C PRO A 152 -9.82 14.88 -1.30
N ASN A 153 -10.81 15.43 -0.60
CA ASN A 153 -10.60 16.38 0.50
C ASN A 153 -10.55 15.70 1.90
N CYS A 154 -10.75 14.40 1.98
CA CYS A 154 -10.63 13.67 3.24
C CYS A 154 -9.16 13.34 3.49
N ARG A 155 -8.50 14.03 4.44
CA ARG A 155 -7.06 13.92 4.70
C ARG A 155 -6.24 14.20 3.42
N ASN A 156 -5.58 13.15 2.87
CA ASN A 156 -4.84 13.19 1.60
C ASN A 156 -5.60 12.46 0.48
N GLY A 157 -6.91 12.37 0.56
CA GLY A 157 -7.76 11.68 -0.39
C GLY A 157 -8.00 10.21 -0.05
N PHE A 158 -9.19 9.73 -0.40
CA PHE A 158 -9.61 8.34 -0.23
C PHE A 158 -10.45 7.91 -1.44
N ALA A 159 -10.32 6.66 -1.85
CA ALA A 159 -11.18 6.08 -2.88
C ALA A 159 -11.53 4.62 -2.58
N ALA A 160 -12.70 4.19 -3.06
CA ALA A 160 -13.15 2.80 -3.00
C ALA A 160 -13.58 2.33 -4.40
N PHE A 161 -13.09 1.17 -4.79
CA PHE A 161 -13.41 0.52 -6.05
C PHE A 161 -13.99 -0.86 -5.82
N LYS A 162 -14.87 -1.29 -6.74
CA LYS A 162 -15.45 -2.63 -6.77
C LYS A 162 -15.18 -3.27 -8.13
N LYS A 163 -14.77 -4.52 -8.12
CA LYS A 163 -14.68 -5.34 -9.33
C LYS A 163 -16.07 -5.63 -9.88
N LYS A 164 -16.25 -5.43 -11.18
CA LYS A 164 -17.51 -5.73 -11.91
C LYS A 164 -17.73 -7.20 -12.09
#